data_85c21cde424fe72bc05d3b19e19b65ec
#
_entry.id   85c21cde424fe72bc05d3b19e19b65ec
#
_cell.length_a   1.000
_cell.length_b   1.000
_cell.length_c   1.000
_cell.angle_alpha   90.00
_cell.angle_beta   90.00
_cell.angle_gamma   90.00
#
_symmetry.space_group_name_H-M   'P 1'
#
loop_
_entity.id
_entity.type
_entity.pdbx_description
1 polymer ?
#
loop_
_entity_poly.entity_id
_entity_poly.type
_entity_poly.pdbx_seq_one_letter_code
_entity_poly.pdbx_strand_id
1 'polypeptide(L)'
;MRTNRRALQPRVSEGLSHVTFIVKDLDRMEQILTGVLGALRVYDSGAETYSISEERFFLVGQGDSATWVATMKGDGGLLRSYNHVAFKVNPDDLDLLRYRITGLGLECLPPRSRVEGEGKSIYFFDDDNHLFELHTGSLRERLTAYAPE
;
A
#
# COMPACT_ATOMS: atom_id res chain seq x y z
N MET A 1 -31.08 -30.90 10.44
CA MET A 1 -29.93 -30.00 10.32
C MET A 1 -30.39 -28.59 10.51
N ARG A 2 -30.04 -27.97 11.63
CA ARG A 2 -30.31 -26.53 11.82
C ARG A 2 -29.22 -25.78 11.05
N THR A 3 -29.57 -25.20 9.90
CA THR A 3 -28.74 -24.24 9.22
C THR A 3 -28.68 -22.98 10.08
N ASN A 4 -27.57 -22.80 10.78
CA ASN A 4 -27.31 -21.59 11.55
C ASN A 4 -27.05 -20.46 10.55
N ARG A 5 -28.12 -19.90 10.00
CA ARG A 5 -28.03 -18.65 9.24
C ARG A 5 -27.76 -17.54 10.27
N ARG A 6 -26.46 -17.32 10.56
CA ARG A 6 -26.07 -16.05 11.18
C ARG A 6 -26.67 -14.95 10.31
N ALA A 7 -27.57 -14.19 10.88
CA ALA A 7 -28.07 -12.97 10.22
C ALA A 7 -26.85 -12.16 9.80
N LEU A 8 -26.72 -11.87 8.50
CA LEU A 8 -25.64 -11.04 7.99
C LEU A 8 -25.80 -9.66 8.62
N GLN A 9 -24.78 -9.20 9.34
CA GLN A 9 -24.75 -7.85 9.86
C GLN A 9 -24.79 -6.85 8.70
N PRO A 10 -25.52 -5.73 8.85
CA PRO A 10 -25.50 -4.70 7.82
C PRO A 10 -24.07 -4.22 7.55
N ARG A 11 -23.73 -4.03 6.29
CA ARG A 11 -22.47 -3.38 5.91
C ARG A 11 -22.62 -1.88 6.11
N VAL A 12 -21.98 -1.34 7.14
CA VAL A 12 -22.08 0.10 7.47
C VAL A 12 -20.87 0.89 6.96
N SER A 13 -19.73 0.24 6.77
CA SER A 13 -18.57 0.88 6.15
C SER A 13 -18.64 0.76 4.62
N GLU A 14 -18.34 1.85 3.93
CA GLU A 14 -18.27 1.91 2.46
C GLU A 14 -16.90 1.50 1.93
N GLY A 15 -16.02 1.00 2.80
CA GLY A 15 -14.67 0.58 2.47
C GLY A 15 -13.62 1.53 3.03
N LEU A 16 -12.40 1.41 2.50
CA LEU A 16 -11.29 2.22 2.94
C LEU A 16 -11.42 3.66 2.42
N SER A 17 -11.35 4.65 3.32
CA SER A 17 -11.32 6.06 2.95
C SER A 17 -9.93 6.48 2.49
N HIS A 18 -8.94 6.28 3.34
CA HIS A 18 -7.55 6.62 3.08
C HIS A 18 -6.62 5.86 4.02
N VAL A 19 -5.33 5.91 3.71
CA VAL A 19 -4.26 5.38 4.55
C VAL A 19 -3.36 6.53 4.95
N THR A 20 -2.98 6.61 6.22
CA THR A 20 -2.06 7.63 6.74
C THR A 20 -0.76 6.99 7.19
N PHE A 21 0.36 7.53 6.70
CA PHE A 21 1.70 7.15 7.11
C PHE A 21 2.35 8.30 7.87
N ILE A 22 2.81 8.03 9.09
CA ILE A 22 3.63 8.98 9.86
C ILE A 22 5.08 8.79 9.43
N VAL A 23 5.70 9.85 8.94
CA VAL A 23 7.06 9.82 8.36
C VAL A 23 7.92 10.93 8.93
N LYS A 24 9.21 10.68 9.09
CA LYS A 24 10.15 11.68 9.60
C LYS A 24 10.48 12.74 8.55
N ASP A 25 10.46 12.36 7.27
CA ASP A 25 10.83 13.21 6.14
C ASP A 25 9.76 13.13 5.06
N LEU A 26 8.94 14.20 4.95
CA LEU A 26 7.87 14.28 3.95
C LEU A 26 8.42 14.28 2.52
N ASP A 27 9.57 14.93 2.28
CA ASP A 27 10.18 14.97 0.94
C ASP A 27 10.66 13.59 0.51
N ARG A 28 11.25 12.85 1.43
CA ARG A 28 11.68 11.46 1.16
C ARG A 28 10.50 10.56 0.84
N MET A 29 9.43 10.64 1.62
CA MET A 29 8.23 9.84 1.37
C MET A 29 7.54 10.22 0.05
N GLU A 30 7.53 11.50 -0.29
CA GLU A 30 7.04 11.94 -1.60
C GLU A 30 7.86 11.31 -2.74
N GLN A 31 9.19 11.29 -2.64
CA GLN A 31 10.04 10.63 -3.63
C GLN A 31 9.68 9.15 -3.79
N ILE A 32 9.40 8.46 -2.69
CA ILE A 32 9.01 7.05 -2.71
C ILE A 32 7.64 6.87 -3.39
N LEU A 33 6.64 7.62 -2.96
CA LEU A 33 5.28 7.48 -3.49
C LEU A 33 5.21 7.88 -4.96
N THR A 34 5.82 8.99 -5.34
CA THR A 34 5.81 9.45 -6.74
C THR A 34 6.76 8.66 -7.61
N GLY A 35 7.95 8.33 -7.13
CA GLY A 35 8.99 7.66 -7.90
C GLY A 35 8.74 6.16 -8.09
N VAL A 36 8.14 5.48 -7.13
CA VAL A 36 7.80 4.06 -7.23
C VAL A 36 6.39 3.86 -7.78
N LEU A 37 5.39 4.42 -7.11
CA LEU A 37 3.97 4.17 -7.43
C LEU A 37 3.41 5.10 -8.50
N GLY A 38 4.15 6.13 -8.91
CA GLY A 38 3.60 7.15 -9.80
C GLY A 38 2.48 7.96 -9.16
N ALA A 39 2.49 8.09 -7.83
CA ALA A 39 1.47 8.83 -7.09
C ALA A 39 1.44 10.31 -7.51
N LEU A 40 0.27 10.91 -7.48
CA LEU A 40 0.07 12.32 -7.74
C LEU A 40 -0.14 13.06 -6.43
N ARG A 41 0.74 14.01 -6.11
CA ARG A 41 0.50 14.89 -4.97
C ARG A 41 -0.64 15.85 -5.30
N VAL A 42 -1.66 15.87 -4.43
CA VAL A 42 -2.85 16.73 -4.60
C VAL A 42 -2.96 17.80 -3.52
N TYR A 43 -2.19 17.71 -2.44
CA TYR A 43 -2.20 18.66 -1.33
C TYR A 43 -0.87 18.68 -0.60
N ASP A 44 -0.48 19.86 -0.15
CA ASP A 44 0.67 20.11 0.73
C ASP A 44 0.28 21.24 1.69
N SER A 45 0.30 20.97 3.00
CA SER A 45 -0.02 21.96 4.00
C SER A 45 1.06 23.06 4.14
N GLY A 46 2.25 22.81 3.61
CA GLY A 46 3.41 23.66 3.86
C GLY A 46 3.74 23.68 5.35
N ALA A 47 3.96 24.87 5.89
CA ALA A 47 4.22 25.06 7.32
C ALA A 47 2.94 25.11 8.16
N GLU A 48 1.76 25.14 7.54
CA GLU A 48 0.48 25.15 8.23
C GLU A 48 0.14 23.78 8.81
N THR A 49 -0.60 23.77 9.90
CA THR A 49 -1.02 22.52 10.55
C THR A 49 -2.53 22.59 10.79
N TYR A 50 -3.28 21.85 9.96
CA TYR A 50 -4.74 21.72 10.08
C TYR A 50 -5.18 20.43 10.80
N SER A 51 -4.25 19.56 11.04
CA SER A 51 -4.45 18.31 11.77
C SER A 51 -3.43 18.22 12.91
N ILE A 52 -2.70 17.12 13.02
CA ILE A 52 -1.71 16.92 14.10
C ILE A 52 -0.35 17.54 13.75
N SER A 53 0.03 17.50 12.47
CA SER A 53 1.32 17.99 11.97
C SER A 53 1.24 18.38 10.50
N GLU A 54 2.35 18.84 9.94
CA GLU A 54 2.47 19.07 8.49
C GLU A 54 2.14 17.78 7.74
N GLU A 55 1.43 17.92 6.61
CA GLU A 55 0.93 16.77 5.87
C GLU A 55 0.90 17.01 4.37
N ARG A 56 0.93 15.90 3.61
CA ARG A 56 0.75 15.89 2.16
C ARG A 56 -0.21 14.76 1.78
N PHE A 57 -1.02 15.00 0.76
CA PHE A 57 -1.95 14.01 0.23
C PHE A 57 -1.59 13.62 -1.18
N PHE A 58 -1.76 12.34 -1.47
CA PHE A 58 -1.44 11.72 -2.75
C PHE A 58 -2.60 10.86 -3.23
N LEU A 59 -2.72 10.75 -4.55
CA LEU A 59 -3.57 9.75 -5.18
C LEU A 59 -2.70 8.69 -5.84
N VAL A 60 -2.98 7.44 -5.52
CA VAL A 60 -2.36 6.26 -6.14
C VAL A 60 -3.41 5.57 -7.00
N GLY A 61 -3.09 5.34 -8.26
CA GLY A 61 -4.05 4.84 -9.25
C GLY A 61 -4.76 5.97 -9.96
N GLN A 62 -5.77 5.62 -10.75
CA GLN A 62 -6.49 6.56 -11.62
C GLN A 62 -8.00 6.44 -11.44
N GLY A 63 -8.70 7.55 -11.75
CA GLY A 63 -10.15 7.60 -11.74
C GLY A 63 -10.75 7.40 -10.35
N ASP A 64 -11.96 6.89 -10.31
CA ASP A 64 -12.73 6.72 -9.07
C ASP A 64 -12.16 5.63 -8.14
N SER A 65 -11.30 4.76 -8.67
CA SER A 65 -10.63 3.71 -7.90
C SER A 65 -9.31 4.17 -7.27
N ALA A 66 -8.88 5.41 -7.51
CA ALA A 66 -7.66 5.95 -6.93
C ALA A 66 -7.71 5.93 -5.39
N THR A 67 -6.62 5.50 -4.78
CA THR A 67 -6.50 5.45 -3.32
C THR A 67 -5.90 6.76 -2.82
N TRP A 68 -6.56 7.38 -1.84
CA TRP A 68 -6.03 8.51 -1.13
C TRP A 68 -5.02 8.04 -0.06
N VAL A 69 -3.80 8.52 -0.18
CA VAL A 69 -2.71 8.29 0.78
C VAL A 69 -2.34 9.62 1.41
N ALA A 70 -2.37 9.69 2.73
CA ALA A 70 -1.90 10.84 3.50
C ALA A 70 -0.53 10.52 4.13
N THR A 71 0.35 11.49 4.14
CA THR A 71 1.61 11.44 4.87
C THR A 71 1.65 12.58 5.87
N MET A 72 2.04 12.28 7.10
CA MET A 72 2.14 13.27 8.18
C MET A 72 3.53 13.23 8.77
N LYS A 73 4.09 14.41 9.04
CA LYS A 73 5.41 14.52 9.64
C LYS A 73 5.38 14.12 11.11
N GLY A 74 6.27 13.23 11.49
CA GLY A 74 6.39 12.76 12.87
C GLY A 74 7.28 11.55 12.98
N ASP A 75 7.44 11.06 14.22
CA ASP A 75 8.12 9.79 14.49
C ASP A 75 7.06 8.77 14.93
N GLY A 76 6.74 7.82 14.04
CA GLY A 76 5.77 6.76 14.33
C GLY A 76 6.29 5.67 15.24
N GLY A 77 7.61 5.57 15.41
CA GLY A 77 8.24 4.57 16.27
C GLY A 77 7.97 3.12 15.87
N LEU A 78 7.69 2.87 14.60
CA LEU A 78 7.33 1.52 14.12
C LEU A 78 8.54 0.59 14.15
N LEU A 79 8.30 -0.61 14.66
CA LEU A 79 9.18 -1.75 14.46
C LEU A 79 8.80 -2.46 13.17
N ARG A 80 9.78 -3.12 12.53
CA ARG A 80 9.51 -3.94 11.36
C ARG A 80 8.59 -5.10 11.72
N SER A 81 7.55 -5.30 10.93
CA SER A 81 6.60 -6.40 11.05
C SER A 81 6.11 -6.80 9.65
N TYR A 82 5.25 -7.80 9.59
CA TYR A 82 4.59 -8.17 8.33
C TYR A 82 3.29 -7.38 8.09
N ASN A 83 2.92 -6.47 8.97
CA ASN A 83 1.79 -5.55 8.70
C ASN A 83 2.15 -4.69 7.50
N HIS A 84 1.33 -4.73 6.47
CA HIS A 84 1.65 -4.08 5.20
C HIS A 84 0.41 -3.54 4.49
N VAL A 85 0.67 -2.65 3.57
CA VAL A 85 -0.32 -2.14 2.61
C VAL A 85 0.09 -2.63 1.23
N ALA A 86 -0.84 -3.26 0.53
CA ALA A 86 -0.61 -3.77 -0.81
C ALA A 86 -1.27 -2.87 -1.85
N PHE A 87 -0.51 -2.49 -2.88
CA PHE A 87 -1.00 -1.76 -4.03
C PHE A 87 -1.01 -2.70 -5.24
N LYS A 88 -2.08 -2.61 -6.03
CA LYS A 88 -2.23 -3.37 -7.27
C LYS A 88 -1.29 -2.83 -8.33
N VAL A 89 -0.54 -3.71 -8.98
CA VAL A 89 0.34 -3.36 -10.10
C VAL A 89 0.16 -4.33 -11.26
N ASN A 90 0.56 -3.90 -12.45
CA ASN A 90 0.56 -4.75 -13.62
C ASN A 90 1.77 -5.70 -13.56
N PRO A 91 1.63 -6.99 -13.86
CA PRO A 91 2.76 -7.92 -13.91
C PRO A 91 3.87 -7.50 -14.87
N ASP A 92 3.55 -6.78 -15.94
CA ASP A 92 4.55 -6.29 -16.90
C ASP A 92 5.45 -5.20 -16.33
N ASP A 93 5.06 -4.57 -15.23
CA ASP A 93 5.80 -3.47 -14.60
C ASP A 93 6.74 -3.91 -13.47
N LEU A 94 6.79 -5.20 -13.12
CA LEU A 94 7.56 -5.67 -11.96
C LEU A 94 9.05 -5.32 -12.05
N ASP A 95 9.67 -5.49 -13.20
CA ASP A 95 11.09 -5.17 -13.36
C ASP A 95 11.36 -3.66 -13.26
N LEU A 96 10.49 -2.85 -13.85
CA LEU A 96 10.54 -1.40 -13.72
C LEU A 96 10.41 -0.95 -12.26
N LEU A 97 9.48 -1.56 -11.53
CA LEU A 97 9.23 -1.24 -10.12
C LEU A 97 10.44 -1.60 -9.25
N ARG A 98 11.06 -2.75 -9.46
CA ARG A 98 12.30 -3.12 -8.77
C ARG A 98 13.41 -2.11 -9.04
N TYR A 99 13.56 -1.71 -10.30
CA TYR A 99 14.54 -0.70 -10.70
C TYR A 99 14.31 0.64 -9.98
N ARG A 100 13.06 1.10 -9.90
CA ARG A 100 12.68 2.35 -9.21
C ARG A 100 12.96 2.26 -7.70
N ILE A 101 12.58 1.15 -7.07
CA ILE A 101 12.79 0.92 -5.63
C ILE A 101 14.29 0.95 -5.31
N THR A 102 15.10 0.19 -6.02
CA THR A 102 16.56 0.13 -5.79
C THR A 102 17.24 1.43 -6.15
N GLY A 103 16.75 2.15 -7.16
CA GLY A 103 17.25 3.47 -7.55
C GLY A 103 17.06 4.55 -6.47
N LEU A 104 16.10 4.37 -5.56
CA LEU A 104 15.88 5.23 -4.40
C LEU A 104 16.66 4.76 -3.16
N GLY A 105 17.51 3.74 -3.29
CA GLY A 105 18.27 3.19 -2.18
C GLY A 105 17.45 2.31 -1.23
N LEU A 106 16.25 1.88 -1.67
CA LEU A 106 15.41 0.97 -0.92
C LEU A 106 15.71 -0.47 -1.32
N GLU A 107 15.55 -1.40 -0.39
CA GLU A 107 15.80 -2.81 -0.59
C GLU A 107 14.53 -3.57 -0.87
N CYS A 108 14.51 -4.34 -1.97
CA CYS A 108 13.46 -5.33 -2.20
C CYS A 108 13.72 -6.54 -1.31
N LEU A 109 12.73 -6.94 -0.53
CA LEU A 109 12.84 -8.13 0.31
C LEU A 109 12.85 -9.40 -0.55
N PRO A 110 13.43 -10.51 -0.05
CA PRO A 110 13.33 -11.79 -0.71
C PRO A 110 11.86 -12.18 -0.92
N PRO A 111 11.51 -12.77 -2.08
CA PRO A 111 10.15 -13.20 -2.33
C PRO A 111 9.75 -14.33 -1.37
N ARG A 112 8.49 -14.32 -0.88
CA ARG A 112 7.94 -15.45 -0.15
C ARG A 112 7.51 -16.57 -1.11
N SER A 113 7.40 -17.78 -0.57
CA SER A 113 6.81 -18.91 -1.30
C SER A 113 5.37 -18.59 -1.69
N ARG A 114 4.99 -18.96 -2.92
CA ARG A 114 3.66 -18.68 -3.47
C ARG A 114 3.03 -19.93 -4.05
N VAL A 115 1.70 -19.98 -3.95
CA VAL A 115 0.88 -20.97 -4.68
C VAL A 115 0.75 -20.49 -6.13
N GLU A 116 0.83 -21.39 -7.08
CA GLU A 116 0.62 -21.06 -8.48
C GLU A 116 -0.75 -20.42 -8.69
N GLY A 117 -0.82 -19.34 -9.45
CA GLY A 117 -2.04 -18.61 -9.77
C GLY A 117 -2.42 -17.52 -8.79
N GLU A 118 -1.74 -17.37 -7.64
CA GLU A 118 -2.07 -16.31 -6.68
C GLU A 118 -1.46 -14.94 -7.02
N GLY A 119 -0.66 -14.85 -8.07
CA GLY A 119 0.02 -13.62 -8.48
C GLY A 119 1.41 -13.48 -7.87
N LYS A 120 2.08 -12.37 -8.19
CA LYS A 120 3.44 -12.05 -7.76
C LYS A 120 3.45 -10.76 -6.97
N SER A 121 4.44 -10.60 -6.11
CA SER A 121 4.60 -9.42 -5.27
C SER A 121 6.04 -8.98 -5.17
N ILE A 122 6.20 -7.68 -4.92
CA ILE A 122 7.44 -7.07 -4.46
C ILE A 122 7.15 -6.48 -3.09
N TYR A 123 8.02 -6.74 -2.11
CA TYR A 123 7.95 -6.16 -0.77
C TYR A 123 9.14 -5.25 -0.54
N PHE A 124 8.90 -4.09 0.04
CA PHE A 124 9.98 -3.20 0.49
C PHE A 124 9.52 -2.36 1.68
N PHE A 125 10.48 -1.97 2.53
CA PHE A 125 10.24 -1.01 3.61
C PHE A 125 10.59 0.41 3.15
N ASP A 126 9.82 1.39 3.62
CA ASP A 126 10.29 2.77 3.59
C ASP A 126 11.27 3.04 4.75
N ASP A 127 11.72 4.29 4.89
CA ASP A 127 12.68 4.65 5.93
C ASP A 127 12.07 4.67 7.34
N ASP A 128 10.75 4.59 7.45
CA ASP A 128 10.00 4.62 8.72
C ASP A 128 9.41 3.25 9.09
N ASN A 129 9.88 2.18 8.46
CA ASN A 129 9.45 0.80 8.71
C ASN A 129 8.00 0.47 8.31
N HIS A 130 7.40 1.26 7.40
CA HIS A 130 6.19 0.82 6.74
C HIS A 130 6.53 -0.22 5.68
N LEU A 131 5.83 -1.35 5.69
CA LEU A 131 6.00 -2.38 4.69
C LEU A 131 5.01 -2.17 3.56
N PHE A 132 5.52 -2.06 2.36
CA PHE A 132 4.75 -1.97 1.11
C PHE A 132 4.80 -3.29 0.36
N GLU A 133 3.66 -3.69 -0.18
CA GLU A 133 3.58 -4.77 -1.15
C GLU A 133 3.07 -4.22 -2.48
N LEU A 134 3.70 -4.59 -3.57
CA LEU A 134 3.21 -4.36 -4.92
C LEU A 134 2.77 -5.70 -5.47
N HIS A 135 1.46 -5.86 -5.68
CA HIS A 135 0.85 -7.16 -5.96
C HIS A 135 0.10 -7.19 -7.29
N THR A 136 0.30 -8.24 -8.08
CA THR A 136 -0.30 -8.37 -9.41
C THR A 136 -1.62 -9.11 -9.42
N GLY A 137 -1.89 -9.94 -8.42
CA GLY A 137 -3.07 -10.79 -8.38
C GLY A 137 -4.34 -10.09 -7.88
N SER A 138 -5.44 -10.79 -7.95
CA SER A 138 -6.74 -10.40 -7.41
C SER A 138 -7.18 -11.36 -6.31
N LEU A 139 -8.17 -10.94 -5.51
CA LEU A 139 -8.78 -11.81 -4.51
C LEU A 139 -9.37 -13.07 -5.17
N ARG A 140 -10.05 -12.90 -6.31
CA ARG A 140 -10.64 -14.04 -7.05
C ARG A 140 -9.58 -15.05 -7.46
N GLU A 141 -8.48 -14.60 -8.04
CA GLU A 141 -7.37 -15.46 -8.43
C GLU A 141 -6.78 -16.21 -7.22
N ARG A 142 -6.60 -15.50 -6.12
CA ARG A 142 -6.08 -16.08 -4.88
C ARG A 142 -7.02 -17.14 -4.30
N LEU A 143 -8.31 -16.87 -4.23
CA LEU A 143 -9.30 -17.81 -3.74
C LEU A 143 -9.37 -19.07 -4.62
N THR A 144 -9.27 -18.90 -5.94
CA THR A 144 -9.19 -20.01 -6.88
C THR A 144 -7.92 -20.85 -6.66
N ALA A 145 -6.78 -20.19 -6.47
CA ALA A 145 -5.49 -20.87 -6.24
C ALA A 145 -5.45 -21.64 -4.91
N TYR A 146 -6.14 -21.14 -3.88
CA TYR A 146 -6.16 -21.73 -2.55
C TYR A 146 -7.28 -22.74 -2.34
N ALA A 147 -8.26 -22.80 -3.25
CA ALA A 147 -9.37 -23.71 -3.12
C ALA A 147 -8.88 -25.16 -3.19
N PRO A 148 -9.28 -26.06 -2.27
CA PRO A 148 -9.03 -27.49 -2.43
C PRO A 148 -9.84 -28.00 -3.62
N GLU A 149 -9.25 -28.90 -4.41
CA GLU A 149 -9.94 -29.61 -5.49
C GLU A 149 -11.00 -30.58 -4.92
#